data_e854a530ea9cf5dbb9c31fd7caed2dd9
#
_entry.id   e854a530ea9cf5dbb9c31fd7caed2dd9
#
_cell.length_a   1.000
_cell.length_b   1.000
_cell.length_c   1.000
_cell.angle_alpha   90.00
_cell.angle_beta   90.00
_cell.angle_gamma   90.00
#
_symmetry.space_group_name_H-M   'P 1'
#
loop_
_entity.id
_entity.type
_entity.pdbx_description
1 polymer ?
#
loop_
_entity_poly.entity_id
_entity_poly.type
_entity_poly.pdbx_seq_one_letter_code
_entity_poly.pdbx_strand_id
1 'polypeptide(L)'
;PGDSVETRINNALAQRTGAELYQEIVTTVPDGTAQTMIAARSNGNAYIKMDMGDAGSLVYILKDGQGYLVDDASKMAVRGEVPTVSTSEIVSADEGEAQEIPCTVTTVNVNGQDCEALSYTATDANGQTATVSYCLVGDDLKYVVTDAAEGRTIVEYRVTSTTVDQNLFNIPADYQILTQAEFEAAQANH
;
A
#
# COMPACT_ATOMS: atom_id res chain seq x y z
N PRO A 1 16.50 28.38 7.87
CA PRO A 1 16.46 27.10 8.58
C PRO A 1 15.42 26.23 7.89
N GLY A 2 15.83 25.04 7.41
CA GLY A 2 14.90 24.10 6.78
C GLY A 2 13.94 23.51 7.83
N ASP A 3 12.82 22.96 7.36
CA ASP A 3 11.87 22.27 8.23
C ASP A 3 12.51 21.07 8.95
N SER A 4 12.04 20.77 10.16
CA SER A 4 12.51 19.60 10.91
C SER A 4 12.16 18.28 10.17
N VAL A 5 12.88 17.21 10.46
CA VAL A 5 12.60 15.88 9.90
C VAL A 5 11.14 15.48 10.18
N GLU A 6 10.68 15.71 11.41
CA GLU A 6 9.29 15.45 11.80
C GLU A 6 8.29 16.25 10.95
N THR A 7 8.52 17.56 10.75
CA THR A 7 7.65 18.41 9.93
C THR A 7 7.61 17.91 8.48
N ARG A 8 8.76 17.55 7.91
CA ARG A 8 8.86 17.06 6.53
C ARG A 8 8.12 15.73 6.35
N ILE A 9 8.25 14.80 7.31
CA ILE A 9 7.52 13.53 7.30
C ILE A 9 6.02 13.76 7.44
N ASN A 10 5.58 14.61 8.36
CA ASN A 10 4.17 14.93 8.54
C ASN A 10 3.56 15.57 7.27
N ASN A 11 4.30 16.45 6.60
CA ASN A 11 3.88 17.03 5.34
C ASN A 11 3.77 15.96 4.23
N ALA A 12 4.73 15.04 4.14
CA ALA A 12 4.70 13.95 3.18
C ALA A 12 3.53 12.97 3.44
N LEU A 13 3.22 12.68 4.70
CA LEU A 13 2.05 11.87 5.08
C LEU A 13 0.73 12.59 4.77
N ALA A 14 0.64 13.89 5.05
CA ALA A 14 -0.55 14.69 4.77
C ALA A 14 -0.91 14.71 3.27
N GLN A 15 0.08 14.74 2.37
CA GLN A 15 -0.15 14.66 0.92
C GLN A 15 -0.81 13.35 0.50
N ARG A 16 -0.69 12.28 1.30
CA ARG A 16 -1.24 10.95 1.01
C ARG A 16 -2.67 10.76 1.51
N THR A 17 -3.21 11.72 2.25
CA THR A 17 -4.59 11.68 2.78
C THR A 17 -5.63 12.29 1.83
N GLY A 18 -5.20 12.91 0.72
CA GLY A 18 -6.08 13.54 -0.26
C GLY A 18 -7.04 12.59 -0.95
N ALA A 19 -8.08 13.13 -1.59
CA ALA A 19 -9.08 12.38 -2.33
C ALA A 19 -8.52 11.70 -3.58
N GLU A 20 -7.40 12.21 -4.11
CA GLU A 20 -6.69 11.66 -5.27
C GLU A 20 -5.28 11.25 -4.85
N LEU A 21 -4.95 10.01 -5.13
CA LEU A 21 -3.63 9.44 -4.83
C LEU A 21 -3.34 8.27 -5.77
N TYR A 22 -2.13 8.24 -6.31
CA TYR A 22 -1.55 7.10 -7.01
C TYR A 22 -0.22 6.74 -6.35
N GLN A 23 -0.01 5.47 -6.05
CA GLN A 23 1.23 4.96 -5.45
C GLN A 23 1.67 3.66 -6.11
N GLU A 24 2.99 3.54 -6.31
CA GLU A 24 3.65 2.27 -6.57
C GLU A 24 4.52 1.92 -5.37
N ILE A 25 4.25 0.77 -4.77
CA ILE A 25 4.83 0.34 -3.49
C ILE A 25 5.51 -1.00 -3.70
N VAL A 26 6.72 -1.14 -3.18
CA VAL A 26 7.43 -2.42 -3.11
C VAL A 26 7.71 -2.74 -1.66
N THR A 27 7.22 -3.88 -1.21
CA THR A 27 7.52 -4.40 0.13
C THR A 27 8.51 -5.53 0.02
N THR A 28 9.65 -5.39 0.68
CA THR A 28 10.66 -6.44 0.78
C THR A 28 10.67 -6.97 2.22
N VAL A 29 10.44 -8.26 2.37
CA VAL A 29 10.43 -8.95 3.66
C VAL A 29 11.81 -9.52 4.01
N PRO A 30 12.05 -9.99 5.27
CA PRO A 30 13.38 -10.39 5.74
C PRO A 30 14.07 -11.48 4.91
N ASP A 31 13.34 -12.36 4.26
CA ASP A 31 13.88 -13.42 3.40
C ASP A 31 14.33 -12.91 2.02
N GLY A 32 14.16 -11.61 1.75
CA GLY A 32 14.48 -10.96 0.48
C GLY A 32 13.37 -11.02 -0.57
N THR A 33 12.25 -11.66 -0.26
CA THR A 33 11.08 -11.68 -1.17
C THR A 33 10.52 -10.27 -1.29
N ALA A 34 10.27 -9.83 -2.52
CA ALA A 34 9.70 -8.53 -2.83
C ALA A 34 8.31 -8.68 -3.46
N GLN A 35 7.36 -7.90 -2.99
CA GLN A 35 6.01 -7.81 -3.53
C GLN A 35 5.74 -6.39 -4.00
N THR A 36 5.21 -6.26 -5.21
CA THR A 36 4.83 -4.97 -5.77
C THR A 36 3.34 -4.75 -5.69
N MET A 37 2.93 -3.56 -5.28
CA MET A 37 1.54 -3.13 -5.25
C MET A 37 1.39 -1.77 -5.94
N ILE A 38 0.34 -1.62 -6.74
CA ILE A 38 -0.13 -0.34 -7.24
C ILE A 38 -1.45 -0.04 -6.54
N ALA A 39 -1.56 1.14 -5.97
CA ALA A 39 -2.79 1.61 -5.34
C ALA A 39 -3.15 2.99 -5.89
N ALA A 40 -4.41 3.16 -6.29
CA ALA A 40 -4.92 4.46 -6.72
C ALA A 40 -6.32 4.70 -6.17
N ARG A 41 -6.62 5.96 -5.91
CA ARG A 41 -7.97 6.41 -5.55
C ARG A 41 -8.27 7.75 -6.18
N SER A 42 -9.50 7.95 -6.59
CA SER A 42 -10.02 9.21 -7.08
C SER A 42 -11.54 9.22 -7.04
N ASN A 43 -12.13 10.30 -6.54
CA ASN A 43 -13.58 10.52 -6.54
C ASN A 43 -14.41 9.36 -5.98
N GLY A 44 -13.93 8.71 -4.91
CA GLY A 44 -14.60 7.55 -4.30
C GLY A 44 -14.36 6.22 -5.03
N ASN A 45 -13.65 6.22 -6.15
CA ASN A 45 -13.19 5.01 -6.82
C ASN A 45 -11.83 4.58 -6.29
N ALA A 46 -11.53 3.29 -6.36
CA ALA A 46 -10.24 2.73 -5.94
C ALA A 46 -9.77 1.65 -6.92
N TYR A 47 -8.46 1.53 -7.05
CA TYR A 47 -7.77 0.51 -7.81
C TYR A 47 -6.61 -0.03 -7.00
N ILE A 48 -6.51 -1.35 -6.90
CA ILE A 48 -5.38 -2.02 -6.25
C ILE A 48 -4.94 -3.16 -7.15
N LYS A 49 -3.66 -3.17 -7.52
CA LYS A 49 -3.02 -4.29 -8.20
C LYS A 49 -1.90 -4.83 -7.33
N MET A 50 -1.94 -6.11 -7.02
CA MET A 50 -0.90 -6.83 -6.31
C MET A 50 -0.24 -7.82 -7.25
N ASP A 51 1.08 -7.77 -7.35
CA ASP A 51 1.87 -8.78 -8.06
C ASP A 51 2.15 -9.94 -7.11
N MET A 52 1.66 -11.12 -7.47
CA MET A 52 1.78 -12.35 -6.69
C MET A 52 2.91 -13.25 -7.20
N GLY A 53 3.85 -12.71 -7.99
CA GLY A 53 4.93 -13.46 -8.61
C GLY A 53 4.40 -14.52 -9.59
N ASP A 54 4.80 -15.77 -9.41
CA ASP A 54 4.40 -16.89 -10.30
C ASP A 54 2.88 -17.15 -10.31
N ALA A 55 2.16 -16.69 -9.30
CA ALA A 55 0.70 -16.81 -9.23
C ALA A 55 -0.04 -15.74 -10.07
N GLY A 56 0.71 -14.84 -10.73
CA GLY A 56 0.14 -13.77 -11.53
C GLY A 56 -0.12 -12.49 -10.75
N SER A 57 -1.09 -11.71 -11.18
CA SER A 57 -1.49 -10.47 -10.49
C SER A 57 -2.96 -10.51 -10.11
N LEU A 58 -3.27 -9.89 -8.98
CA LEU A 58 -4.62 -9.72 -8.48
C LEU A 58 -4.99 -8.25 -8.58
N VAL A 59 -6.13 -7.95 -9.18
CA VAL A 59 -6.61 -6.58 -9.37
C VAL A 59 -7.98 -6.42 -8.73
N TYR A 60 -8.12 -5.40 -7.89
CA TYR A 60 -9.39 -4.97 -7.31
C TYR A 60 -9.76 -3.60 -7.84
N ILE A 61 -10.99 -3.43 -8.28
CA ILE A 61 -11.55 -2.15 -8.70
C ILE A 61 -12.81 -1.88 -7.89
N LEU A 62 -12.86 -0.71 -7.25
CA LEU A 62 -14.07 -0.13 -6.72
C LEU A 62 -14.46 1.02 -7.64
N LYS A 63 -15.63 0.94 -8.27
CA LYS A 63 -16.15 1.97 -9.15
C LYS A 63 -17.63 2.21 -8.89
N ASP A 64 -17.98 3.46 -8.66
CA ASP A 64 -19.37 3.88 -8.44
C ASP A 64 -20.08 3.06 -7.35
N GLY A 65 -19.35 2.72 -6.28
CA GLY A 65 -19.82 1.92 -5.15
C GLY A 65 -19.90 0.41 -5.40
N GLN A 66 -19.51 -0.06 -6.60
CA GLN A 66 -19.47 -1.49 -6.93
C GLN A 66 -18.03 -2.02 -6.97
N GLY A 67 -17.79 -3.11 -6.26
CA GLY A 67 -16.52 -3.81 -6.25
C GLY A 67 -16.39 -4.88 -7.33
N TYR A 68 -15.18 -5.05 -7.84
CA TYR A 68 -14.82 -6.07 -8.83
C TYR A 68 -13.46 -6.68 -8.49
N LEU A 69 -13.40 -8.02 -8.55
CA LEU A 69 -12.15 -8.76 -8.61
C LEU A 69 -11.85 -9.05 -10.08
N VAL A 70 -10.73 -8.57 -10.58
CA VAL A 70 -10.38 -8.67 -12.01
C VAL A 70 -9.22 -9.64 -12.17
N ASP A 71 -9.39 -10.61 -13.06
CA ASP A 71 -8.37 -11.54 -13.49
C ASP A 71 -8.01 -11.25 -14.95
N ASP A 72 -6.82 -10.68 -15.15
CA ASP A 72 -6.31 -10.33 -16.49
C ASP A 72 -5.99 -11.58 -17.32
N ALA A 73 -5.62 -12.69 -16.68
CA ALA A 73 -5.24 -13.92 -17.38
C ALA A 73 -6.45 -14.58 -18.05
N SER A 74 -7.58 -14.61 -17.38
CA SER A 74 -8.84 -15.17 -17.90
C SER A 74 -9.75 -14.12 -18.56
N LYS A 75 -9.40 -12.83 -18.48
CA LYS A 75 -10.23 -11.69 -18.93
C LYS A 75 -11.62 -11.71 -18.29
N MET A 76 -11.65 -11.94 -17.00
CA MET A 76 -12.87 -11.96 -16.21
C MET A 76 -12.85 -10.91 -15.11
N ALA A 77 -14.01 -10.34 -14.82
CA ALA A 77 -14.23 -9.48 -13.67
C ALA A 77 -15.42 -10.01 -12.86
N VAL A 78 -15.16 -10.38 -11.63
CA VAL A 78 -16.21 -10.89 -10.72
C VAL A 78 -16.74 -9.74 -9.88
N ARG A 79 -18.02 -9.45 -10.02
CA ARG A 79 -18.71 -8.46 -9.18
C ARG A 79 -18.93 -9.05 -7.80
N GLY A 80 -18.47 -8.36 -6.77
CA GLY A 80 -18.57 -8.83 -5.39
C GLY A 80 -18.42 -7.69 -4.39
N GLU A 81 -18.48 -8.03 -3.11
CA GLU A 81 -18.00 -7.15 -2.07
C GLU A 81 -16.48 -7.12 -2.16
N VAL A 82 -15.94 -5.99 -2.57
CA VAL A 82 -14.52 -5.74 -2.36
C VAL A 82 -14.32 -5.75 -0.86
N PRO A 83 -13.41 -6.58 -0.31
CA PRO A 83 -12.97 -6.39 1.04
C PRO A 83 -12.66 -4.91 1.17
N THR A 84 -13.24 -4.23 2.14
CA THR A 84 -12.83 -2.87 2.49
C THR A 84 -11.38 -2.94 2.95
N VAL A 85 -10.47 -3.06 1.99
CA VAL A 85 -9.10 -2.64 2.20
C VAL A 85 -9.23 -1.14 2.28
N SER A 86 -9.40 -0.67 3.51
CA SER A 86 -9.37 0.74 3.79
C SER A 86 -8.07 1.25 3.16
N THR A 87 -8.18 2.17 2.20
CA THR A 87 -7.00 2.83 1.62
C THR A 87 -6.20 3.56 2.71
N SER A 88 -6.78 3.75 3.89
CA SER A 88 -6.11 4.16 5.11
C SER A 88 -5.23 3.04 5.71
N GLU A 89 -5.55 1.75 5.54
CA GLU A 89 -4.67 0.66 6.00
C GLU A 89 -3.38 0.54 5.18
N ILE A 90 -3.37 1.06 3.95
CA ILE A 90 -2.14 1.14 3.14
C ILE A 90 -1.23 2.28 3.64
N VAL A 91 -1.79 3.28 4.31
CA VAL A 91 -1.08 4.47 4.82
C VAL A 91 -0.89 4.41 6.34
N SER A 92 -1.75 3.70 7.04
CA SER A 92 -1.70 3.53 8.48
C SER A 92 -1.37 2.09 8.86
N ALA A 93 -0.08 1.79 8.95
CA ALA A 93 0.32 0.97 10.06
C ALA A 93 -0.07 1.78 11.31
N ASP A 94 -1.26 1.50 11.86
CA ASP A 94 -1.69 1.99 13.16
C ASP A 94 -2.29 3.42 13.25
N GLU A 95 -3.56 3.60 12.87
CA GLU A 95 -4.44 4.56 13.52
C GLU A 95 -5.13 3.90 14.75
N GLY A 96 -4.36 3.24 15.58
CA GLY A 96 -4.74 2.97 16.96
C GLY A 96 -4.48 4.24 17.77
N GLU A 97 -5.52 4.81 18.38
CA GLU A 97 -5.55 5.95 19.31
C GLU A 97 -4.21 6.66 19.47
N ALA A 98 -4.11 7.93 19.05
CA ALA A 98 -2.92 8.77 19.16
C ALA A 98 -2.43 8.87 20.61
N GLN A 99 -1.79 7.81 21.12
CA GLN A 99 -0.84 7.94 22.18
C GLN A 99 0.36 8.66 21.59
N GLU A 100 0.85 9.69 22.25
CA GLU A 100 2.12 10.33 21.90
C GLU A 100 3.23 9.27 22.02
N ILE A 101 3.46 8.55 20.91
CA ILE A 101 4.57 7.60 20.83
C ILE A 101 5.85 8.42 20.76
N PRO A 102 6.82 8.25 21.67
CA PRO A 102 8.07 9.00 21.60
C PRO A 102 8.80 8.66 20.31
N CYS A 103 8.95 9.65 19.44
CA CYS A 103 9.71 9.52 18.20
C CYS A 103 11.10 10.12 18.35
N THR A 104 12.08 9.52 17.70
CA THR A 104 13.47 9.97 17.69
C THR A 104 13.94 10.19 16.26
N VAL A 105 14.58 11.33 16.00
CA VAL A 105 15.27 11.57 14.73
C VAL A 105 16.55 10.74 14.68
N THR A 106 16.67 9.92 13.64
CA THR A 106 17.77 8.98 13.42
C THR A 106 18.26 9.03 11.99
N THR A 107 19.34 8.31 11.70
CA THR A 107 19.78 7.99 10.35
C THR A 107 19.63 6.49 10.14
N VAL A 108 18.94 6.11 9.08
CA VAL A 108 18.73 4.70 8.71
C VAL A 108 19.36 4.43 7.34
N ASN A 109 20.20 3.40 7.28
CA ASN A 109 20.74 2.96 5.99
C ASN A 109 19.75 2.01 5.31
N VAL A 110 19.32 2.39 4.09
CA VAL A 110 18.45 1.58 3.25
C VAL A 110 19.16 1.34 1.93
N ASN A 111 19.47 0.08 1.64
CA ASN A 111 20.13 -0.32 0.38
C ASN A 111 21.44 0.44 0.08
N GLY A 112 22.22 0.78 1.11
CA GLY A 112 23.48 1.51 0.98
C GLY A 112 23.34 3.04 0.96
N GLN A 113 22.12 3.57 1.07
CA GLN A 113 21.85 4.99 1.17
C GLN A 113 21.44 5.35 2.60
N ASP A 114 22.12 6.35 3.18
CA ASP A 114 21.72 6.92 4.48
C ASP A 114 20.57 7.90 4.31
N CYS A 115 19.49 7.68 5.06
CA CYS A 115 18.28 8.46 5.02
C CYS A 115 18.01 9.09 6.39
N GLU A 116 17.61 10.36 6.42
CA GLU A 116 17.07 10.96 7.64
C GLU A 116 15.73 10.29 7.97
N ALA A 117 15.54 9.91 9.21
CA ALA A 117 14.36 9.16 9.62
C ALA A 117 13.80 9.64 10.95
N LEU A 118 12.49 9.44 11.10
CA LEU A 118 11.78 9.51 12.37
C LEU A 118 11.45 8.09 12.79
N SER A 119 11.98 7.65 13.94
CA SER A 119 11.85 6.28 14.41
C SER A 119 11.10 6.21 15.74
N TYR A 120 10.32 5.17 15.92
CA TYR A 120 9.66 4.82 17.17
C TYR A 120 9.69 3.31 17.41
N THR A 121 9.49 2.90 18.65
CA THR A 121 9.37 1.49 19.00
C THR A 121 7.90 1.13 19.16
N ALA A 122 7.46 0.13 18.41
CA ALA A 122 6.14 -0.49 18.56
C ALA A 122 6.28 -1.81 19.33
N THR A 123 5.27 -2.15 20.12
CA THR A 123 5.21 -3.43 20.84
C THR A 123 3.89 -4.11 20.47
N ASP A 124 3.97 -5.35 20.00
CA ASP A 124 2.78 -6.12 19.66
C ASP A 124 2.06 -6.70 20.88
N ALA A 125 0.91 -7.34 20.66
CA ALA A 125 0.11 -7.95 21.72
C ALA A 125 0.85 -9.09 22.47
N ASN A 126 1.92 -9.65 21.89
CA ASN A 126 2.75 -10.71 22.48
C ASN A 126 3.96 -10.15 23.25
N GLY A 127 4.11 -8.81 23.29
CA GLY A 127 5.24 -8.14 23.92
C GLY A 127 6.51 -8.12 23.08
N GLN A 128 6.43 -8.48 21.78
CA GLN A 128 7.56 -8.36 20.86
C GLN A 128 7.68 -6.90 20.41
N THR A 129 8.91 -6.43 20.33
CA THR A 129 9.20 -5.05 19.95
C THR A 129 9.77 -4.97 18.56
N ALA A 130 9.37 -3.95 17.81
CA ALA A 130 9.93 -3.60 16.52
C ALA A 130 10.23 -2.09 16.49
N THR A 131 11.26 -1.70 15.75
CA THR A 131 11.54 -0.29 15.46
C THR A 131 11.00 0.05 14.09
N VAL A 132 10.10 1.03 14.02
CA VAL A 132 9.54 1.55 12.77
C VAL A 132 10.18 2.88 12.47
N SER A 133 10.68 3.05 11.26
CA SER A 133 11.39 4.24 10.82
C SER A 133 10.79 4.77 9.52
N TYR A 134 10.32 6.02 9.55
CA TYR A 134 9.89 6.76 8.37
C TYR A 134 11.09 7.50 7.79
N CYS A 135 11.52 7.12 6.60
CA CYS A 135 12.79 7.52 6.01
C CYS A 135 12.59 8.47 4.83
N LEU A 136 13.24 9.64 4.90
CA LEU A 136 13.24 10.65 3.86
C LEU A 136 14.41 10.50 2.91
N VAL A 137 14.15 10.72 1.63
CA VAL A 137 15.16 10.99 0.61
C VAL A 137 14.86 12.38 0.03
N GLY A 138 15.68 13.37 0.37
CA GLY A 138 15.30 14.77 0.19
C GLY A 138 14.09 15.10 1.08
N ASP A 139 13.02 15.63 0.50
CA ASP A 139 11.79 15.95 1.21
C ASP A 139 10.69 14.88 1.02
N ASP A 140 10.99 13.81 0.27
CA ASP A 140 10.05 12.74 -0.01
C ASP A 140 10.18 11.60 1.03
N LEU A 141 9.04 11.17 1.57
CA LEU A 141 8.96 9.92 2.33
C LEU A 141 9.11 8.74 1.36
N LYS A 142 10.32 8.18 1.33
CA LYS A 142 10.71 7.14 0.36
C LYS A 142 10.54 5.74 0.92
N TYR A 143 10.88 5.54 2.20
CA TYR A 143 10.83 4.22 2.81
C TYR A 143 10.14 4.25 4.18
N VAL A 144 9.47 3.15 4.49
CA VAL A 144 9.14 2.78 5.87
C VAL A 144 9.88 1.47 6.17
N VAL A 145 10.73 1.51 7.18
CA VAL A 145 11.57 0.38 7.58
C VAL A 145 11.09 -0.14 8.91
N THR A 146 10.85 -1.43 9.00
CA THR A 146 10.52 -2.10 10.26
C THR A 146 11.62 -3.09 10.58
N ASP A 147 12.32 -2.85 11.69
CA ASP A 147 13.32 -3.76 12.25
C ASP A 147 12.72 -4.53 13.42
N ALA A 148 12.54 -5.82 13.26
CA ALA A 148 11.97 -6.75 14.25
C ALA A 148 12.92 -7.93 14.49
N ALA A 149 12.57 -8.81 15.42
CA ALA A 149 13.40 -9.97 15.77
C ALA A 149 13.60 -10.93 14.58
N GLU A 150 12.61 -11.08 13.73
CA GLU A 150 12.63 -11.90 12.53
C GLU A 150 13.41 -11.28 11.35
N GLY A 151 13.76 -10.00 11.47
CA GLY A 151 14.55 -9.26 10.48
C GLY A 151 13.93 -7.95 10.06
N ARG A 152 14.43 -7.42 8.95
CA ARG A 152 14.05 -6.12 8.40
C ARG A 152 13.05 -6.26 7.27
N THR A 153 11.93 -5.51 7.38
CA THR A 153 10.98 -5.28 6.30
C THR A 153 11.14 -3.86 5.78
N ILE A 154 11.19 -3.69 4.47
CA ILE A 154 11.31 -2.38 3.81
C ILE A 154 10.09 -2.18 2.91
N VAL A 155 9.34 -1.11 3.15
CA VAL A 155 8.31 -0.61 2.24
C VAL A 155 8.90 0.57 1.49
N GLU A 156 9.05 0.42 0.18
CA GLU A 156 9.53 1.47 -0.71
C GLU A 156 8.37 2.10 -1.47
N TYR A 157 8.20 3.40 -1.37
CA TYR A 157 7.28 4.18 -2.19
C TYR A 157 8.01 4.66 -3.44
N ARG A 158 7.93 3.88 -4.52
CA ARG A 158 8.62 4.19 -5.79
C ARG A 158 8.04 5.41 -6.47
N VAL A 159 6.71 5.49 -6.48
CA VAL A 159 5.96 6.60 -7.05
C VAL A 159 4.88 7.02 -6.06
N THR A 160 4.73 8.30 -5.87
CA THR A 160 3.58 8.91 -5.18
C THR A 160 3.15 10.14 -5.98
N SER A 161 1.90 10.18 -6.40
CA SER A 161 1.34 11.25 -7.23
C SER A 161 -0.08 11.58 -6.79
N THR A 162 -0.44 12.84 -6.86
CA THR A 162 -1.82 13.31 -6.69
C THR A 162 -2.57 13.40 -8.02
N THR A 163 -1.94 12.98 -9.12
CA THR A 163 -2.58 12.86 -10.43
C THR A 163 -2.88 11.39 -10.69
N VAL A 164 -4.14 11.07 -10.98
CA VAL A 164 -4.62 9.70 -11.16
C VAL A 164 -5.20 9.53 -12.56
N ASP A 165 -4.72 8.51 -13.29
CA ASP A 165 -5.33 8.11 -14.54
C ASP A 165 -6.70 7.47 -14.28
N GLN A 166 -7.77 8.11 -14.72
CA GLN A 166 -9.14 7.65 -14.51
C GLN A 166 -9.45 6.32 -15.25
N ASN A 167 -8.66 5.95 -16.25
CA ASN A 167 -8.81 4.68 -16.96
C ASN A 167 -8.49 3.46 -16.09
N LEU A 168 -7.71 3.64 -15.01
CA LEU A 168 -7.42 2.57 -14.04
C LEU A 168 -8.69 1.96 -13.44
N PHE A 169 -9.75 2.76 -13.28
CA PHE A 169 -11.00 2.32 -12.67
C PHE A 169 -11.96 1.64 -13.65
N ASN A 170 -11.59 1.53 -14.94
CA ASN A 170 -12.42 0.91 -15.96
C ASN A 170 -12.06 -0.56 -16.15
N ILE A 171 -13.09 -1.42 -16.19
CA ILE A 171 -12.91 -2.80 -16.61
C ILE A 171 -12.80 -2.77 -18.14
N PRO A 172 -11.77 -3.42 -18.74
CA PRO A 172 -11.65 -3.48 -20.19
C PRO A 172 -12.90 -4.07 -20.86
N ALA A 173 -13.29 -3.52 -22.00
CA ALA A 173 -14.54 -3.88 -22.69
C ALA A 173 -14.60 -5.34 -23.18
N ASP A 174 -13.44 -5.98 -23.34
CA ASP A 174 -13.31 -7.38 -23.76
C ASP A 174 -13.35 -8.37 -22.57
N TYR A 175 -13.56 -7.89 -21.34
CA TYR A 175 -13.67 -8.73 -20.15
C TYR A 175 -15.11 -9.15 -19.92
N GLN A 176 -15.27 -10.41 -19.52
CA GLN A 176 -16.57 -10.93 -19.07
C GLN A 176 -16.82 -10.52 -17.62
N ILE A 177 -17.93 -9.83 -17.38
CA ILE A 177 -18.36 -9.46 -16.03
C ILE A 177 -19.32 -10.55 -15.53
N LEU A 178 -18.95 -11.19 -14.42
CA LEU A 178 -19.74 -12.25 -13.75
C LEU A 178 -20.18 -11.79 -12.38
N THR A 179 -21.32 -12.29 -11.94
CA THR A 179 -21.66 -12.28 -10.51
C THR A 179 -20.85 -13.35 -9.78
N GLN A 180 -20.77 -13.27 -8.44
CA GLN A 180 -20.13 -14.31 -7.63
C GLN A 180 -20.76 -15.69 -7.89
N ALA A 181 -22.08 -15.78 -7.98
CA ALA A 181 -22.81 -17.04 -8.23
C ALA A 181 -22.51 -17.62 -9.63
N GLU A 182 -22.42 -16.79 -10.66
CA GLU A 182 -22.04 -17.21 -12.02
C GLU A 182 -20.61 -17.72 -12.09
N PHE A 183 -19.70 -17.08 -11.37
CA PHE A 183 -18.31 -17.51 -11.27
C PHE A 183 -18.19 -18.85 -10.56
N GLU A 184 -18.85 -19.04 -9.42
CA GLU A 184 -18.88 -20.32 -8.68
C GLU A 184 -19.48 -21.46 -9.51
N ALA A 185 -20.56 -21.18 -10.26
CA ALA A 185 -21.16 -22.15 -11.16
C ALA A 185 -20.23 -22.55 -12.33
N ALA A 186 -19.43 -21.61 -12.84
CA ALA A 186 -18.44 -21.88 -13.89
C ALA A 186 -17.29 -22.77 -13.37
N GLN A 187 -16.85 -22.55 -12.12
CA GLN A 187 -15.80 -23.34 -11.46
C GLN A 187 -16.27 -24.78 -11.16
N ALA A 188 -17.54 -24.98 -10.80
CA ALA A 188 -18.10 -26.29 -10.45
C ALA A 188 -18.24 -27.23 -11.67
N ASN A 189 -18.12 -26.72 -12.90
CA ASN A 189 -18.26 -27.49 -14.15
C ASN A 189 -16.90 -27.90 -14.76
N HIS A 190 -15.79 -27.68 -14.05
CA HIS A 190 -14.44 -28.12 -14.38
C HIS A 190 -13.94 -29.14 -13.37
#